data_9fceabe6546e33e833c7f3677f41cf14
#
_entry.id   9fceabe6546e33e833c7f3677f41cf14
#
_cell.length_a   1.000
_cell.length_b   1.000
_cell.length_c   1.000
_cell.angle_alpha   90.00
_cell.angle_beta   90.00
_cell.angle_gamma   90.00
#
_symmetry.space_group_name_H-M   'P 1'
#
loop_
_entity.id
_entity.type
_entity.pdbx_description
1 polymer ?
#
loop_
_entity_poly.entity_id
_entity_poly.type
_entity_poly.pdbx_seq_one_letter_code
_entity_poly.pdbx_strand_id
1 'polypeptide(L)'
;MKATLRGVKIRGLCATVPQQTYRFEDELKSFPFPEKTSRRLGRVMGFNEHRIADEKTTPCDLAAYTMNHLFRQGALRKDSLQGMVVVAQMADHPVPGNSKVIHGQLELSTDVFCSDIYENCIGFISGLYTACSYVAAGMDEVALVTTDGGACRANKLDRNTYPLCGDAAAVAVVSRSYDPDDEIHFVFRNDGSR
;
A
#
# COMPACT_ATOMS: atom_id res chain seq x y z
N MET A 1 17.43 -15.25 3.85
CA MET A 1 17.91 -14.44 4.98
C MET A 1 16.91 -14.56 6.13
N LYS A 2 17.39 -14.58 7.37
CA LYS A 2 16.55 -14.43 8.57
C LYS A 2 17.03 -13.19 9.32
N ALA A 3 16.10 -12.37 9.81
CA ALA A 3 16.42 -11.21 10.62
C ALA A 3 15.40 -11.08 11.76
N THR A 4 15.87 -10.56 12.89
CA THR A 4 15.02 -10.18 14.03
C THR A 4 15.32 -8.74 14.37
N LEU A 5 14.32 -7.89 14.34
CA LEU A 5 14.42 -6.50 14.76
C LEU A 5 13.73 -6.34 16.10
N ARG A 6 14.44 -5.78 17.08
CA ARG A 6 13.99 -5.58 18.45
C ARG A 6 13.71 -4.12 18.74
N GLY A 7 12.86 -3.88 19.73
CA GLY A 7 12.46 -2.52 20.11
C GLY A 7 11.62 -1.83 19.05
N VAL A 8 10.88 -2.61 18.24
CA VAL A 8 10.01 -2.12 17.17
C VAL A 8 8.63 -2.74 17.29
N LYS A 9 7.60 -1.97 16.98
CA LYS A 9 6.22 -2.45 16.94
C LYS A 9 5.40 -1.76 15.88
N ILE A 10 4.34 -2.43 15.42
CA ILE A 10 3.29 -1.82 14.61
C ILE A 10 2.25 -1.28 15.58
N ARG A 11 2.14 0.05 15.68
CA ARG A 11 1.26 0.73 16.63
C ARG A 11 -0.16 0.93 16.10
N GLY A 12 -0.32 1.01 14.79
CA GLY A 12 -1.62 1.22 14.16
C GLY A 12 -1.62 0.89 12.68
N LEU A 13 -2.81 0.60 12.20
CA LEU A 13 -3.09 0.32 10.79
C LEU A 13 -4.33 1.10 10.35
N CYS A 14 -4.28 1.70 9.18
CA CYS A 14 -5.44 2.34 8.55
C CYS A 14 -5.42 2.04 7.05
N ALA A 15 -6.59 1.77 6.49
CA ALA A 15 -6.74 1.59 5.06
C ALA A 15 -7.88 2.45 4.51
N THR A 16 -7.71 2.92 3.29
CA THR A 16 -8.70 3.69 2.54
C THR A 16 -8.92 3.01 1.20
N VAL A 17 -10.18 2.86 0.85
CA VAL A 17 -10.62 2.40 -0.46
C VAL A 17 -11.56 3.42 -1.09
N PRO A 18 -11.63 3.53 -2.41
CA PRO A 18 -12.60 4.38 -3.09
C PRO A 18 -14.05 4.02 -2.73
N GLN A 19 -14.93 5.00 -2.78
CA GLN A 19 -16.34 4.79 -2.48
C GLN A 19 -17.05 3.99 -3.58
N GLN A 20 -16.64 4.15 -4.83
CA GLN A 20 -17.28 3.50 -5.97
C GLN A 20 -16.97 2.01 -6.00
N THR A 21 -18.04 1.21 -6.07
CA THR A 21 -17.99 -0.26 -6.11
C THR A 21 -18.41 -0.75 -7.48
N TYR A 22 -17.62 -1.67 -8.04
CA TYR A 22 -17.92 -2.39 -9.26
C TYR A 22 -18.14 -3.86 -8.92
N ARG A 23 -19.30 -4.40 -9.31
CA ARG A 23 -19.64 -5.80 -9.05
C ARG A 23 -19.28 -6.63 -10.25
N PHE A 24 -18.58 -7.72 -10.05
CA PHE A 24 -18.16 -8.61 -11.11
C PHE A 24 -19.33 -9.13 -11.97
N GLU A 25 -20.50 -9.41 -11.36
CA GLU A 25 -21.70 -9.83 -12.09
C GLU A 25 -22.21 -8.77 -13.08
N ASP A 26 -22.09 -7.49 -12.75
CA ASP A 26 -22.53 -6.38 -13.61
C ASP A 26 -21.54 -6.18 -14.79
N GLU A 27 -20.29 -6.57 -14.61
CA GLU A 27 -19.22 -6.44 -15.60
C GLU A 27 -19.13 -7.61 -16.58
N LEU A 28 -19.84 -8.73 -16.34
CA LEU A 28 -19.77 -9.92 -17.18
C LEU A 28 -20.01 -9.66 -18.66
N LYS A 29 -20.88 -8.72 -18.98
CA LYS A 29 -21.24 -8.33 -20.34
C LYS A 29 -20.15 -7.55 -21.07
N SER A 30 -19.24 -6.96 -20.31
CA SER A 30 -18.12 -6.18 -20.86
C SER A 30 -16.97 -7.05 -21.35
N PHE A 31 -16.90 -8.29 -20.90
CA PHE A 31 -15.84 -9.20 -21.30
C PHE A 31 -16.12 -9.87 -22.66
N PRO A 32 -15.13 -9.98 -23.56
CA PRO A 32 -15.28 -10.59 -24.87
C PRO A 32 -15.33 -12.14 -24.80
N PHE A 33 -16.06 -12.67 -23.82
CA PHE A 33 -16.20 -14.10 -23.55
C PHE A 33 -17.64 -14.43 -23.15
N PRO A 34 -18.11 -15.68 -23.38
CA PRO A 34 -19.43 -16.09 -22.91
C PRO A 34 -19.58 -15.86 -21.39
N GLU A 35 -20.67 -15.22 -20.97
CA GLU A 35 -20.93 -14.91 -19.55
C GLU A 35 -20.81 -16.13 -18.63
N LYS A 36 -21.32 -17.30 -19.12
CA LYS A 36 -21.22 -18.57 -18.34
C LYS A 36 -19.77 -18.92 -18.02
N THR A 37 -18.84 -18.69 -18.94
CA THR A 37 -17.42 -18.97 -18.74
C THR A 37 -16.78 -17.97 -17.78
N SER A 38 -17.10 -16.68 -17.93
CA SER A 38 -16.62 -15.63 -17.03
C SER A 38 -17.16 -15.80 -15.63
N ARG A 39 -18.44 -16.14 -15.48
CA ARG A 39 -19.06 -16.43 -14.17
C ARG A 39 -18.42 -17.63 -13.48
N ARG A 40 -18.07 -18.68 -14.24
CA ARG A 40 -17.32 -19.83 -13.68
C ARG A 40 -15.94 -19.39 -13.16
N LEU A 41 -15.23 -18.58 -13.92
CA LEU A 41 -13.95 -18.02 -13.51
C LEU A 41 -14.10 -17.20 -12.21
N GLY A 42 -15.08 -16.30 -12.16
CA GLY A 42 -15.36 -15.49 -10.97
C GLY A 42 -15.58 -16.31 -9.72
N ARG A 43 -16.33 -17.43 -9.82
CA ARG A 43 -16.54 -18.34 -8.68
C ARG A 43 -15.25 -19.03 -8.24
N VAL A 44 -14.40 -19.47 -9.17
CA VAL A 44 -13.14 -20.15 -8.86
C VAL A 44 -12.14 -19.17 -8.21
N MET A 45 -12.08 -17.94 -8.71
CA MET A 45 -11.16 -16.91 -8.24
C MET A 45 -11.70 -16.11 -7.04
N GLY A 46 -12.98 -16.24 -6.73
CA GLY A 46 -13.61 -15.48 -5.65
C GLY A 46 -13.92 -14.03 -5.99
N PHE A 47 -14.05 -13.68 -7.29
CA PHE A 47 -14.39 -12.33 -7.70
C PHE A 47 -15.82 -12.00 -7.30
N ASN A 48 -15.99 -10.97 -6.48
CA ASN A 48 -17.29 -10.44 -6.07
C ASN A 48 -17.43 -8.98 -6.47
N GLU A 49 -16.59 -8.14 -5.91
CA GLU A 49 -16.57 -6.70 -6.17
C GLU A 49 -15.16 -6.15 -6.00
N HIS A 50 -14.90 -5.03 -6.64
CA HIS A 50 -13.69 -4.25 -6.45
C HIS A 50 -14.00 -2.74 -6.37
N ARG A 51 -13.07 -1.99 -5.83
CA ARG A 51 -13.18 -0.55 -5.65
C ARG A 51 -12.21 0.14 -6.58
N ILE A 52 -12.71 1.12 -7.35
CA ILE A 52 -11.92 1.86 -8.33
C ILE A 52 -12.12 3.34 -8.06
N ALA A 53 -11.02 4.07 -8.01
CA ALA A 53 -11.02 5.52 -7.89
C ALA A 53 -11.51 6.18 -9.20
N ASP A 54 -11.95 7.42 -9.11
CA ASP A 54 -12.20 8.20 -10.31
C ASP A 54 -10.87 8.56 -11.01
N GLU A 55 -10.96 8.97 -12.28
CA GLU A 55 -9.79 9.24 -13.13
C GLU A 55 -8.87 10.36 -12.63
N LYS A 56 -9.33 11.16 -11.68
CA LYS A 56 -8.59 12.29 -11.11
C LYS A 56 -7.89 11.94 -9.80
N THR A 57 -8.33 10.88 -9.14
CA THR A 57 -7.78 10.43 -7.86
C THR A 57 -6.60 9.51 -8.09
N THR A 58 -5.41 9.95 -7.68
CA THR A 58 -4.18 9.18 -7.79
C THR A 58 -3.95 8.27 -6.57
N PRO A 59 -3.10 7.24 -6.68
CA PRO A 59 -2.59 6.49 -5.53
C PRO A 59 -2.00 7.37 -4.44
N CYS A 60 -1.27 8.44 -4.81
CA CYS A 60 -0.73 9.40 -3.83
C CYS A 60 -1.85 10.15 -3.09
N ASP A 61 -2.95 10.51 -3.77
CA ASP A 61 -4.09 11.16 -3.12
C ASP A 61 -4.77 10.24 -2.08
N LEU A 62 -4.95 8.97 -2.41
CA LEU A 62 -5.48 7.98 -1.46
C LEU A 62 -4.56 7.81 -0.25
N ALA A 63 -3.25 7.77 -0.48
CA ALA A 63 -2.26 7.69 0.58
C ALA A 63 -2.26 8.93 1.48
N ALA A 64 -2.27 10.12 0.88
CA ALA A 64 -2.33 11.38 1.61
C ALA A 64 -3.64 11.50 2.43
N TYR A 65 -4.77 11.06 1.86
CA TYR A 65 -6.04 11.00 2.57
C TYR A 65 -5.96 10.08 3.81
N THR A 66 -5.38 8.88 3.64
CA THR A 66 -5.21 7.91 4.73
C THR A 66 -4.33 8.47 5.85
N MET A 67 -3.20 9.08 5.50
CA MET A 67 -2.31 9.71 6.47
C MET A 67 -2.98 10.89 7.18
N ASN A 68 -3.70 11.76 6.45
CA ASN A 68 -4.47 12.86 7.05
C ASN A 68 -5.55 12.35 8.00
N HIS A 69 -6.16 11.20 7.73
CA HIS A 69 -7.09 10.58 8.67
C HIS A 69 -6.38 10.18 9.97
N LEU A 70 -5.22 9.53 9.89
CA LEU A 70 -4.41 9.16 11.06
C LEU A 70 -3.96 10.38 11.87
N PHE A 71 -3.57 11.47 11.21
CA PHE A 71 -3.22 12.74 11.89
C PHE A 71 -4.41 13.30 12.63
N ARG A 72 -5.60 13.37 12.04
CA ARG A 72 -6.82 13.86 12.68
C ARG A 72 -7.27 13.02 13.86
N GLN A 73 -7.04 11.71 13.82
CA GLN A 73 -7.36 10.79 14.93
C GLN A 73 -6.28 10.79 16.01
N GLY A 74 -5.18 11.52 15.85
CA GLY A 74 -4.04 11.49 16.77
C GLY A 74 -3.30 10.14 16.81
N ALA A 75 -3.61 9.24 15.88
CA ALA A 75 -2.95 7.94 15.77
C ALA A 75 -1.56 8.04 15.14
N LEU A 76 -1.30 9.11 14.40
CA LEU A 76 0.00 9.52 13.88
C LEU A 76 0.12 11.03 14.10
N ARG A 77 1.30 11.55 14.42
CA ARG A 77 1.53 12.98 14.57
C ARG A 77 2.57 13.44 13.55
N LYS A 78 2.30 14.60 12.92
CA LYS A 78 3.27 15.18 11.98
C LYS A 78 4.61 15.47 12.64
N ASP A 79 4.57 15.96 13.89
CA ASP A 79 5.75 16.41 14.64
C ASP A 79 6.67 15.26 15.06
N SER A 80 6.13 14.04 15.23
CA SER A 80 6.90 12.85 15.62
C SER A 80 7.31 11.98 14.44
N LEU A 81 6.75 12.23 13.25
CA LEU A 81 7.06 11.45 12.06
C LEU A 81 8.47 11.77 11.57
N GLN A 82 9.34 10.78 11.57
CA GLN A 82 10.74 10.92 11.16
C GLN A 82 11.04 10.22 9.84
N GLY A 83 10.21 9.26 9.44
CA GLY A 83 10.39 8.54 8.18
C GLY A 83 9.08 8.15 7.51
N MET A 84 9.12 8.08 6.19
CA MET A 84 8.03 7.57 5.36
C MET A 84 8.61 6.65 4.29
N VAL A 85 8.17 5.40 4.31
CA VAL A 85 8.47 4.39 3.29
C VAL A 85 7.21 4.18 2.48
N VAL A 86 7.26 4.48 1.19
CA VAL A 86 6.13 4.29 0.28
C VAL A 86 6.37 3.09 -0.61
N VAL A 87 5.46 2.16 -0.59
CA VAL A 87 5.46 0.96 -1.44
C VAL A 87 4.34 1.07 -2.45
N ALA A 88 4.67 0.92 -3.70
CA ALA A 88 3.72 0.90 -4.81
C ALA A 88 4.20 -0.05 -5.91
N GLN A 89 3.26 -0.56 -6.71
CA GLN A 89 3.62 -1.34 -7.89
C GLN A 89 4.25 -0.44 -8.96
N MET A 90 3.72 0.77 -9.09
CA MET A 90 4.18 1.76 -10.07
C MET A 90 4.16 3.16 -9.44
N ALA A 91 5.06 4.00 -9.91
CA ALA A 91 5.02 5.42 -9.59
C ALA A 91 3.86 6.13 -10.33
N ASP A 92 3.26 7.13 -9.69
CA ASP A 92 2.28 8.01 -10.34
C ASP A 92 2.97 8.87 -11.41
N HIS A 93 4.21 9.25 -11.14
CA HIS A 93 5.10 9.98 -12.04
C HIS A 93 6.49 9.35 -12.05
N PRO A 94 7.23 9.42 -13.18
CA PRO A 94 8.62 8.94 -13.22
C PRO A 94 9.51 9.61 -12.18
N VAL A 95 9.35 10.92 -11.97
CA VAL A 95 10.07 11.77 -11.02
C VAL A 95 9.18 12.98 -10.67
N PRO A 96 9.07 13.37 -9.39
CA PRO A 96 9.61 12.71 -8.19
C PRO A 96 8.86 11.43 -7.84
N GLY A 97 9.46 10.58 -7.00
CA GLY A 97 8.80 9.37 -6.50
C GLY A 97 7.59 9.69 -5.60
N ASN A 98 6.71 8.70 -5.42
CA ASN A 98 5.44 8.85 -4.70
C ASN A 98 5.63 9.41 -3.29
N SER A 99 6.68 9.00 -2.58
CA SER A 99 6.98 9.49 -1.23
C SER A 99 7.15 11.00 -1.18
N LYS A 100 7.77 11.61 -2.19
CA LYS A 100 8.01 13.06 -2.28
C LYS A 100 6.72 13.79 -2.64
N VAL A 101 5.89 13.20 -3.48
CA VAL A 101 4.56 13.75 -3.82
C VAL A 101 3.69 13.79 -2.57
N ILE A 102 3.57 12.67 -1.86
CA ILE A 102 2.78 12.56 -0.62
C ILE A 102 3.34 13.53 0.45
N HIS A 103 4.68 13.62 0.59
CA HIS A 103 5.33 14.55 1.50
C HIS A 103 4.88 16.00 1.24
N GLY A 104 4.90 16.42 -0.02
CA GLY A 104 4.46 17.78 -0.42
C GLY A 104 2.97 18.01 -0.19
N GLN A 105 2.10 17.04 -0.57
CA GLN A 105 0.66 17.12 -0.34
C GLN A 105 0.28 17.25 1.15
N LEU A 106 1.06 16.63 2.01
CA LEU A 106 0.84 16.65 3.45
C LEU A 106 1.57 17.78 4.18
N GLU A 107 2.37 18.57 3.46
CA GLU A 107 3.19 19.63 4.07
C GLU A 107 3.99 19.10 5.28
N LEU A 108 4.70 17.98 5.09
CA LEU A 108 5.52 17.39 6.15
C LEU A 108 6.79 18.20 6.36
N SER A 109 7.41 18.07 7.54
CA SER A 109 8.72 18.68 7.84
C SER A 109 9.77 18.20 6.83
N THR A 110 10.67 19.10 6.45
CA THR A 110 11.84 18.78 5.62
C THR A 110 12.78 17.76 6.24
N ASP A 111 12.64 17.49 7.55
CA ASP A 111 13.44 16.52 8.28
C ASP A 111 12.87 15.10 8.18
N VAL A 112 11.69 14.90 7.55
CA VAL A 112 11.12 13.57 7.32
C VAL A 112 11.86 12.88 6.20
N PHE A 113 12.53 11.79 6.52
CA PHE A 113 13.20 10.95 5.53
C PHE A 113 12.16 10.20 4.69
N CYS A 114 12.27 10.29 3.36
CA CYS A 114 11.33 9.67 2.43
C CYS A 114 12.04 8.68 1.49
N SER A 115 11.49 7.47 1.38
CA SER A 115 11.97 6.45 0.45
C SER A 115 10.81 5.78 -0.29
N ASP A 116 11.09 5.32 -1.51
CA ASP A 116 10.14 4.60 -2.36
C ASP A 116 10.66 3.19 -2.63
N ILE A 117 9.76 2.21 -2.62
CA ILE A 117 9.99 0.82 -2.97
C ILE A 117 8.96 0.45 -4.05
N TYR A 118 9.45 0.15 -5.25
CA TYR A 118 8.61 -0.29 -6.36
C TYR A 118 8.70 -1.81 -6.47
N GLU A 119 7.81 -2.47 -5.77
CA GLU A 119 7.64 -3.92 -5.78
C GLU A 119 6.16 -4.27 -5.88
N ASN A 120 5.89 -5.44 -6.45
CA ASN A 120 4.53 -5.97 -6.56
C ASN A 120 4.02 -6.50 -5.20
N CYS A 121 3.27 -7.58 -5.22
CA CYS A 121 2.52 -8.13 -4.09
C CYS A 121 3.34 -8.38 -2.81
N ILE A 122 4.66 -8.60 -2.90
CA ILE A 122 5.53 -8.79 -1.74
C ILE A 122 6.08 -7.49 -1.15
N GLY A 123 5.85 -6.36 -1.83
CA GLY A 123 6.39 -5.06 -1.45
C GLY A 123 6.06 -4.63 -0.02
N PHE A 124 4.90 -5.03 0.51
CA PHE A 124 4.57 -4.76 1.91
C PHE A 124 5.60 -5.34 2.88
N ILE A 125 6.07 -6.57 2.64
CA ILE A 125 7.06 -7.20 3.53
C ILE A 125 8.42 -6.50 3.44
N SER A 126 8.85 -6.15 2.21
CA SER A 126 10.08 -5.37 2.00
C SER A 126 9.99 -3.99 2.66
N GLY A 127 8.85 -3.31 2.48
CA GLY A 127 8.58 -2.02 3.12
C GLY A 127 8.54 -2.11 4.65
N LEU A 128 7.90 -3.15 5.20
CA LEU A 128 7.83 -3.35 6.65
C LEU A 128 9.22 -3.59 7.24
N TYR A 129 10.04 -4.43 6.59
CA TYR A 129 11.42 -4.64 7.00
C TYR A 129 12.22 -3.33 6.97
N THR A 130 12.04 -2.53 5.92
CA THR A 130 12.72 -1.24 5.77
C THR A 130 12.29 -0.25 6.86
N ALA A 131 10.98 -0.09 7.10
CA ALA A 131 10.46 0.80 8.13
C ALA A 131 10.90 0.37 9.54
N CYS A 132 10.85 -0.93 9.84
CA CYS A 132 11.33 -1.47 11.11
C CYS A 132 12.86 -1.27 11.26
N SER A 133 13.62 -1.39 10.17
CA SER A 133 15.07 -1.15 10.19
C SER A 133 15.40 0.31 10.51
N TYR A 134 14.62 1.27 9.99
CA TYR A 134 14.80 2.69 10.31
C TYR A 134 14.52 2.96 11.79
N VAL A 135 13.46 2.35 12.34
CA VAL A 135 13.17 2.47 13.78
C VAL A 135 14.27 1.83 14.62
N ALA A 136 14.72 0.64 14.26
CA ALA A 136 15.84 -0.04 14.95
C ALA A 136 17.16 0.76 14.85
N ALA A 137 17.35 1.53 13.76
CA ALA A 137 18.50 2.43 13.57
C ALA A 137 18.39 3.76 14.33
N GLY A 138 17.26 4.05 15.00
CA GLY A 138 17.15 5.20 15.86
C GLY A 138 15.97 6.14 15.63
N MET A 139 15.17 5.93 14.58
CA MET A 139 13.92 6.68 14.39
C MET A 139 12.88 6.25 15.41
N ASP A 140 12.05 7.19 15.90
CA ASP A 140 10.99 6.89 16.84
C ASP A 140 9.70 6.47 16.15
N GLU A 141 9.40 7.05 14.98
CA GLU A 141 8.16 6.79 14.26
C GLU A 141 8.36 6.87 12.74
N VAL A 142 7.92 5.82 12.04
CA VAL A 142 7.99 5.70 10.58
C VAL A 142 6.61 5.29 10.05
N ALA A 143 6.11 5.99 9.03
CA ALA A 143 4.92 5.59 8.30
C ALA A 143 5.33 4.65 7.14
N LEU A 144 4.85 3.41 7.18
CA LEU A 144 4.86 2.52 6.01
C LEU A 144 3.55 2.73 5.26
N VAL A 145 3.64 3.29 4.08
CA VAL A 145 2.51 3.56 3.19
C VAL A 145 2.54 2.56 2.04
N THR A 146 1.44 1.86 1.82
CA THR A 146 1.24 1.05 0.62
C THR A 146 0.10 1.64 -0.17
N THR A 147 0.29 1.88 -1.45
CA THR A 147 -0.75 2.43 -2.31
C THR A 147 -0.62 1.92 -3.73
N ASP A 148 -1.75 1.67 -4.36
CA ASP A 148 -1.79 1.27 -5.76
C ASP A 148 -3.09 1.75 -6.42
N GLY A 149 -2.98 2.09 -7.72
CA GLY A 149 -4.06 2.48 -8.62
C GLY A 149 -4.02 1.64 -9.89
N GLY A 150 -3.86 0.33 -9.73
CA GLY A 150 -3.75 -0.60 -10.86
C GLY A 150 -5.01 -0.72 -11.70
N ALA A 151 -6.19 -0.47 -11.11
CA ALA A 151 -7.46 -0.65 -11.78
C ALA A 151 -7.65 0.31 -12.98
N CYS A 152 -7.22 1.55 -12.86
CA CYS A 152 -7.32 2.52 -13.96
C CYS A 152 -6.42 2.19 -15.17
N ARG A 153 -5.39 1.38 -14.96
CA ARG A 153 -4.40 0.95 -15.97
C ARG A 153 -4.67 -0.46 -16.51
N ALA A 154 -5.53 -1.22 -15.84
CA ALA A 154 -5.87 -2.58 -16.25
C ALA A 154 -6.78 -2.56 -17.49
N ASN A 155 -6.56 -3.51 -18.39
CA ASN A 155 -7.44 -3.68 -19.55
C ASN A 155 -8.82 -4.19 -19.08
N LYS A 156 -9.83 -3.34 -19.15
CA LYS A 156 -11.22 -3.66 -18.76
C LYS A 156 -11.83 -4.86 -19.51
N LEU A 157 -11.26 -5.25 -20.64
CA LEU A 157 -11.70 -6.42 -21.41
C LEU A 157 -11.03 -7.71 -20.97
N ASP A 158 -9.99 -7.63 -20.11
CA ASP A 158 -9.32 -8.82 -19.58
C ASP A 158 -9.99 -9.30 -18.29
N ARG A 159 -10.86 -10.30 -18.46
CA ARG A 159 -11.57 -10.94 -17.33
C ARG A 159 -10.67 -11.65 -16.32
N ASN A 160 -9.41 -11.91 -16.65
CA ASN A 160 -8.49 -12.61 -15.74
C ASN A 160 -7.77 -11.63 -14.81
N THR A 161 -7.43 -10.46 -15.31
CA THR A 161 -6.61 -9.48 -14.60
C THR A 161 -7.45 -8.34 -14.02
N TYR A 162 -8.36 -7.76 -14.83
CA TYR A 162 -9.12 -6.58 -14.41
C TYR A 162 -9.93 -6.77 -13.10
N PRO A 163 -10.64 -7.91 -12.88
CA PRO A 163 -11.39 -8.10 -11.64
C PRO A 163 -10.52 -8.32 -10.39
N LEU A 164 -9.20 -8.57 -10.58
CA LEU A 164 -8.25 -8.63 -9.47
C LEU A 164 -7.77 -7.23 -9.03
N CYS A 165 -7.91 -6.24 -9.92
CA CYS A 165 -7.40 -4.91 -9.68
C CYS A 165 -8.43 -4.10 -8.87
N GLY A 166 -7.94 -3.40 -7.86
CA GLY A 166 -8.68 -2.40 -7.11
C GLY A 166 -7.71 -1.32 -6.65
N ASP A 167 -8.24 -0.14 -6.37
CA ASP A 167 -7.43 0.98 -5.89
C ASP A 167 -7.55 1.07 -4.37
N ALA A 168 -6.45 1.28 -3.70
CA ALA A 168 -6.41 1.40 -2.25
C ALA A 168 -5.14 2.11 -1.78
N ALA A 169 -5.20 2.61 -0.55
CA ALA A 169 -4.01 2.95 0.21
C ALA A 169 -4.14 2.40 1.63
N ALA A 170 -3.01 1.97 2.20
CA ALA A 170 -2.94 1.58 3.60
C ALA A 170 -1.69 2.15 4.24
N VAL A 171 -1.78 2.47 5.53
CA VAL A 171 -0.67 3.00 6.32
C VAL A 171 -0.51 2.15 7.57
N ALA A 172 0.70 1.64 7.78
CA ALA A 172 1.13 1.04 9.02
C ALA A 172 2.05 2.02 9.76
N VAL A 173 1.73 2.32 11.00
CA VAL A 173 2.58 3.16 11.86
C VAL A 173 3.54 2.25 12.60
N VAL A 174 4.81 2.29 12.20
CA VAL A 174 5.90 1.55 12.85
C VAL A 174 6.57 2.49 13.83
N SER A 175 6.71 2.07 15.06
CA SER A 175 7.27 2.91 16.12
C SER A 175 8.24 2.15 17.02
N ARG A 176 9.09 2.91 17.71
CA ARG A 176 9.93 2.39 18.77
C ARG A 176 9.08 1.76 19.87
N SER A 177 9.53 0.63 20.37
CA SER A 177 9.05 0.03 21.59
C SER A 177 10.12 0.01 22.67
N TYR A 178 9.70 0.29 23.90
CA TYR A 178 10.55 0.18 25.09
C TYR A 178 10.34 -1.15 25.82
N ASP A 179 9.43 -1.99 25.30
CA ASP A 179 9.23 -3.34 25.79
C ASP A 179 10.37 -4.23 25.22
N PRO A 180 11.18 -4.87 26.07
CA PRO A 180 12.28 -5.70 25.62
C PRO A 180 11.82 -6.96 24.84
N ASP A 181 10.57 -7.37 25.02
CA ASP A 181 9.98 -8.53 24.37
C ASP A 181 9.37 -8.20 22.99
N ASP A 182 9.23 -6.90 22.67
CA ASP A 182 8.74 -6.49 21.34
C ASP A 182 9.82 -6.70 20.27
N GLU A 183 9.60 -7.72 19.46
CA GLU A 183 10.46 -8.05 18.33
C GLU A 183 9.64 -8.52 17.12
N ILE A 184 10.17 -8.27 15.91
CA ILE A 184 9.58 -8.71 14.66
C ILE A 184 10.59 -9.59 13.91
N HIS A 185 10.13 -10.80 13.56
CA HIS A 185 10.94 -11.78 12.83
C HIS A 185 10.63 -11.72 11.34
N PHE A 186 11.68 -11.67 10.53
CA PHE A 186 11.59 -11.71 9.07
C PHE A 186 12.30 -12.94 8.52
N VAL A 187 11.67 -13.57 7.52
CA VAL A 187 12.28 -14.65 6.74
C VAL A 187 12.11 -14.34 5.27
N PHE A 188 13.23 -14.13 4.56
CA PHE A 188 13.24 -13.88 3.12
C PHE A 188 13.84 -15.06 2.38
N ARG A 189 13.16 -15.48 1.31
CA ARG A 189 13.65 -16.47 0.35
C ARG A 189 13.37 -15.96 -1.05
N ASN A 190 14.41 -15.88 -1.87
CA ASN A 190 14.30 -15.50 -3.27
C ASN A 190 14.76 -16.68 -4.12
N ASP A 191 13.97 -17.03 -5.14
CA ASP A 191 14.30 -18.02 -6.13
C ASP A 191 14.20 -17.37 -7.51
N GLY A 192 15.35 -17.09 -8.12
CA GLY A 192 15.50 -16.51 -9.45
C GLY A 192 15.84 -17.54 -10.53
N SER A 193 15.62 -18.83 -10.25
CA SER A 193 16.01 -19.92 -11.15
C SER A 193 15.09 -20.13 -12.34
N ARG A 194 14.08 -19.29 -12.59
CA ARG A 194 13.12 -19.40 -13.69
C ARG A 194 13.19 -18.21 -14.64
#